data_59d05dd2d25b70ae8edca6aeab2fd6b0
#
_entry.id   59d05dd2d25b70ae8edca6aeab2fd6b0
#
_cell.length_a   1.000
_cell.length_b   1.000
_cell.length_c   1.000
_cell.angle_alpha   90.00
_cell.angle_beta   90.00
_cell.angle_gamma   90.00
#
_symmetry.space_group_name_H-M   'P 1'
#
loop_
_entity.id
_entity.type
_entity.pdbx_description
1 polymer ?
#
loop_
_entity_poly.entity_id
_entity_poly.type
_entity_poly.pdbx_seq_one_letter_code
_entity_poly.pdbx_strand_id
1 'polypeptide(L)'
;MLVTDISNEAYHGSSELSRSTAWSLLTQCPAKVKYDRENPGEATPALIIGDAFHTATLEPARFETDFACKPEQIDGKSPLTNHYKEIFAEMQSEEPHVKWLNRSDYQMVVEMAGSALDHPILKEHLGRTESIVEGTAYFECEGVKCKVRPDLYSPGAGVVIDLKSTMDASERGFAKSVRQFGYSFQVAWYLEGLRLAGEKPNTFIFLAVEKKAPYLTAAYKVSAAEIEKQTHAMYKACALWNECVSSGVYPGYTDEVTQVDVDLRVNLKRNRLTIKEMAEHFGVSRSFIYSILNQFKVDCQFVGNRRMYDIADMASAMKQYNTKKVQEHNERKKKRRLARNEHR
;
A
#
# COMPACT_ATOMS: atom_id res chain seq x y z
N MET A 1 -9.83 -9.32 -23.69
CA MET A 1 -8.62 -9.92 -24.27
C MET A 1 -7.45 -9.02 -23.97
N LEU A 2 -6.36 -9.56 -23.41
CA LEU A 2 -5.14 -8.80 -23.15
C LEU A 2 -4.35 -8.60 -24.45
N VAL A 3 -3.75 -7.40 -24.56
CA VAL A 3 -2.86 -7.01 -25.67
C VAL A 3 -1.44 -6.94 -25.13
N THR A 4 -0.50 -7.63 -25.75
CA THR A 4 0.88 -7.74 -25.28
C THR A 4 1.86 -6.76 -25.94
N ASP A 5 1.48 -6.17 -27.09
CA ASP A 5 2.39 -5.39 -27.93
C ASP A 5 2.30 -3.87 -27.68
N ILE A 6 1.84 -3.45 -26.49
CA ILE A 6 1.74 -2.04 -26.13
C ILE A 6 2.98 -1.64 -25.34
N SER A 7 3.78 -0.72 -25.88
CA SER A 7 4.95 -0.19 -25.16
C SER A 7 4.57 0.52 -23.85
N ASN A 8 5.50 0.62 -22.91
CA ASN A 8 5.28 1.37 -21.66
C ASN A 8 4.91 2.82 -21.92
N GLU A 9 5.56 3.45 -22.88
CA GLU A 9 5.28 4.83 -23.28
C GLU A 9 3.84 4.97 -23.81
N ALA A 10 3.41 4.09 -24.72
CA ALA A 10 2.05 4.09 -25.24
C ALA A 10 1.02 3.81 -24.14
N TYR A 11 1.31 2.89 -23.21
CA TYR A 11 0.43 2.60 -22.09
C TYR A 11 0.28 3.81 -21.17
N HIS A 12 1.37 4.46 -20.78
CA HIS A 12 1.32 5.62 -19.89
C HIS A 12 0.77 6.87 -20.56
N GLY A 13 1.04 7.06 -21.85
CA GLY A 13 0.54 8.19 -22.64
C GLY A 13 -0.93 8.12 -23.04
N SER A 14 -1.57 6.97 -22.90
CA SER A 14 -2.97 6.80 -23.30
C SER A 14 -3.95 7.44 -22.32
N SER A 15 -5.13 7.87 -22.83
CA SER A 15 -6.10 8.69 -22.09
C SER A 15 -6.95 7.91 -21.08
N GLU A 16 -6.98 6.59 -21.14
CA GLU A 16 -7.79 5.74 -20.28
C GLU A 16 -7.44 5.92 -18.81
N LEU A 17 -8.44 5.79 -17.94
CA LEU A 17 -8.26 5.92 -16.51
C LEU A 17 -7.42 4.74 -15.99
N SER A 18 -6.29 5.05 -15.37
CA SER A 18 -5.41 4.06 -14.75
C SER A 18 -5.72 3.88 -13.26
N ARG A 19 -5.23 2.78 -12.69
CA ARG A 19 -5.29 2.52 -11.24
C ARG A 19 -4.74 3.69 -10.39
N SER A 20 -3.59 4.22 -10.76
CA SER A 20 -2.95 5.31 -9.99
C SER A 20 -3.78 6.59 -10.04
N THR A 21 -4.30 6.95 -11.21
CA THR A 21 -5.18 8.10 -11.36
C THR A 21 -6.47 7.94 -10.57
N ALA A 22 -7.12 6.76 -10.64
CA ALA A 22 -8.33 6.47 -9.89
C ALA A 22 -8.09 6.50 -8.36
N TRP A 23 -6.95 5.99 -7.90
CA TRP A 23 -6.56 6.10 -6.48
C TRP A 23 -6.34 7.55 -6.05
N SER A 24 -5.72 8.36 -6.90
CA SER A 24 -5.52 9.79 -6.63
C SER A 24 -6.83 10.55 -6.52
N LEU A 25 -7.86 10.21 -7.29
CA LEU A 25 -9.20 10.79 -7.15
C LEU A 25 -9.83 10.57 -5.77
N LEU A 26 -9.54 9.42 -5.16
CA LEU A 26 -10.06 9.07 -3.83
C LEU A 26 -9.25 9.66 -2.67
N THR A 27 -8.00 10.01 -2.91
CA THR A 27 -7.06 10.46 -1.86
C THR A 27 -6.69 11.94 -1.97
N GLN A 28 -7.05 12.57 -3.07
CA GLN A 28 -6.82 13.99 -3.36
C GLN A 28 -8.14 14.62 -3.85
N CYS A 29 -8.06 15.70 -4.63
CA CYS A 29 -9.23 16.29 -5.27
C CYS A 29 -9.13 16.22 -6.80
N PRO A 30 -10.27 16.20 -7.54
CA PRO A 30 -10.29 16.12 -8.99
C PRO A 30 -9.45 17.19 -9.71
N ALA A 31 -9.46 18.43 -9.21
CA ALA A 31 -8.67 19.52 -9.79
C ALA A 31 -7.17 19.21 -9.81
N LYS A 32 -6.65 18.64 -8.72
CA LYS A 32 -5.24 18.25 -8.63
C LYS A 32 -4.92 17.08 -9.55
N VAL A 33 -5.80 16.08 -9.60
CA VAL A 33 -5.62 14.94 -10.49
C VAL A 33 -5.61 15.36 -11.98
N LYS A 34 -6.49 16.29 -12.35
CA LYS A 34 -6.48 16.90 -13.70
C LYS A 34 -5.15 17.56 -13.99
N TYR A 35 -4.70 18.43 -13.07
CA TYR A 35 -3.42 19.15 -13.22
C TYR A 35 -2.24 18.19 -13.38
N ASP A 36 -2.13 17.16 -12.53
CA ASP A 36 -1.05 16.17 -12.58
C ASP A 36 -1.04 15.35 -13.89
N ARG A 37 -2.22 15.11 -14.47
CA ARG A 37 -2.34 14.46 -15.79
C ARG A 37 -1.91 15.34 -16.96
N GLU A 38 -2.19 16.64 -16.87
CA GLU A 38 -1.82 17.62 -17.88
C GLU A 38 -0.33 18.03 -17.76
N ASN A 39 0.26 17.83 -16.59
CA ASN A 39 1.64 18.18 -16.26
C ASN A 39 2.37 16.99 -15.62
N PRO A 40 2.66 15.93 -16.36
CA PRO A 40 3.34 14.77 -15.81
C PRO A 40 4.74 15.13 -15.31
N GLY A 41 5.02 14.78 -14.06
CA GLY A 41 6.33 14.98 -13.45
C GLY A 41 7.37 13.99 -13.96
N GLU A 42 8.64 14.29 -13.73
CA GLU A 42 9.75 13.38 -14.01
C GLU A 42 9.70 12.15 -13.10
N ALA A 43 10.20 11.03 -13.62
CA ALA A 43 10.30 9.79 -12.85
C ALA A 43 11.28 9.94 -11.68
N THR A 44 10.83 9.64 -10.49
CA THR A 44 11.71 9.65 -9.31
C THR A 44 12.72 8.49 -9.33
N PRO A 45 13.88 8.59 -8.67
CA PRO A 45 14.82 7.47 -8.57
C PRO A 45 14.19 6.18 -8.06
N ALA A 46 13.22 6.29 -7.15
CA ALA A 46 12.52 5.12 -6.63
C ALA A 46 11.64 4.43 -7.68
N LEU A 47 11.01 5.20 -8.59
CA LEU A 47 10.26 4.67 -9.72
C LEU A 47 11.17 4.01 -10.75
N ILE A 48 12.34 4.63 -11.04
CA ILE A 48 13.32 4.05 -11.97
C ILE A 48 13.85 2.71 -11.45
N ILE A 49 14.17 2.61 -10.16
CA ILE A 49 14.58 1.34 -9.53
C ILE A 49 13.45 0.31 -9.58
N GLY A 50 12.21 0.72 -9.33
CA GLY A 50 11.05 -0.16 -9.42
C GLY A 50 10.87 -0.72 -10.83
N ASP A 51 10.90 0.14 -11.83
CA ASP A 51 10.81 -0.23 -13.25
C ASP A 51 11.97 -1.16 -13.66
N ALA A 52 13.21 -0.82 -13.29
CA ALA A 52 14.37 -1.68 -13.51
C ALA A 52 14.21 -3.07 -12.91
N PHE A 53 13.69 -3.16 -11.68
CA PHE A 53 13.45 -4.43 -10.99
C PHE A 53 12.38 -5.29 -11.71
N HIS A 54 11.26 -4.69 -12.13
CA HIS A 54 10.22 -5.38 -12.89
C HIS A 54 10.78 -5.86 -14.21
N THR A 55 11.45 -4.99 -14.95
CA THR A 55 12.04 -5.32 -16.27
C THR A 55 13.10 -6.40 -16.14
N ALA A 56 14.03 -6.31 -15.19
CA ALA A 56 15.05 -7.35 -14.96
C ALA A 56 14.46 -8.71 -14.59
N THR A 57 13.32 -8.72 -13.92
CA THR A 57 12.66 -9.95 -13.47
C THR A 57 11.83 -10.60 -14.58
N LEU A 58 11.07 -9.81 -15.33
CA LEU A 58 10.02 -10.29 -16.22
C LEU A 58 10.38 -10.21 -17.71
N GLU A 59 11.23 -9.25 -18.07
CA GLU A 59 11.62 -8.95 -19.44
C GLU A 59 13.16 -8.79 -19.56
N PRO A 60 13.97 -9.83 -19.22
CA PRO A 60 15.43 -9.68 -19.10
C PRO A 60 16.12 -9.18 -20.39
N ALA A 61 15.63 -9.53 -21.55
CA ALA A 61 16.16 -9.01 -22.81
C ALA A 61 15.95 -7.49 -22.95
N ARG A 62 14.81 -6.98 -22.47
CA ARG A 62 14.52 -5.55 -22.43
C ARG A 62 15.34 -4.84 -21.35
N PHE A 63 15.62 -5.51 -20.23
CA PHE A 63 16.50 -4.93 -19.21
C PHE A 63 17.90 -4.67 -19.74
N GLU A 64 18.45 -5.56 -20.55
CA GLU A 64 19.76 -5.40 -21.17
C GLU A 64 19.82 -4.23 -22.17
N THR A 65 18.71 -3.85 -22.79
CA THR A 65 18.62 -2.72 -23.73
C THR A 65 18.27 -1.41 -23.08
N ASP A 66 17.39 -1.41 -22.07
CA ASP A 66 16.80 -0.19 -21.50
C ASP A 66 17.56 0.32 -20.25
N PHE A 67 18.41 -0.53 -19.65
CA PHE A 67 19.12 -0.18 -18.42
C PHE A 67 20.62 -0.49 -18.53
N ALA A 68 21.44 0.46 -18.09
CA ALA A 68 22.88 0.28 -18.06
C ALA A 68 23.48 0.75 -16.72
N CYS A 69 24.60 0.13 -16.36
CA CYS A 69 25.39 0.58 -15.23
C CYS A 69 26.26 1.77 -15.63
N LYS A 70 26.19 2.87 -14.88
CA LYS A 70 27.10 4.01 -15.07
C LYS A 70 28.54 3.56 -14.92
N PRO A 71 29.44 3.92 -15.86
CA PRO A 71 30.84 3.64 -15.72
C PRO A 71 31.42 4.27 -14.44
N GLU A 72 32.23 3.55 -13.70
CA GLU A 72 32.92 4.12 -12.53
C GLU A 72 34.02 5.11 -12.94
N GLN A 73 34.60 4.89 -14.09
CA GLN A 73 35.61 5.75 -14.71
C GLN A 73 35.41 5.75 -16.24
N ILE A 74 35.75 6.87 -16.86
CA ILE A 74 35.87 7.02 -18.30
C ILE A 74 37.29 7.54 -18.56
N ASP A 75 38.10 6.83 -19.37
CA ASP A 75 39.51 7.12 -19.63
C ASP A 75 40.34 7.30 -18.36
N GLY A 76 40.06 6.50 -17.33
CA GLY A 76 40.69 6.59 -16.01
C GLY A 76 40.31 7.82 -15.18
N LYS A 77 39.31 8.60 -15.61
CA LYS A 77 38.79 9.78 -14.91
C LYS A 77 37.52 9.45 -14.14
N SER A 78 37.43 9.97 -12.91
CA SER A 78 36.26 9.79 -12.05
C SER A 78 35.09 10.67 -12.46
N PRO A 79 33.85 10.34 -12.01
CA PRO A 79 32.63 11.11 -12.27
C PRO A 79 32.67 12.58 -11.84
N LEU A 80 33.63 12.98 -11.02
CA LEU A 80 33.77 14.36 -10.56
C LEU A 80 34.45 15.26 -11.59
N THR A 81 35.15 14.70 -12.58
CA THR A 81 35.91 15.45 -13.59
C THR A 81 34.99 15.93 -14.72
N ASN A 82 35.35 17.07 -15.32
CA ASN A 82 34.63 17.59 -16.49
C ASN A 82 34.70 16.61 -17.68
N HIS A 83 35.88 16.05 -17.93
CA HIS A 83 36.09 15.06 -18.99
C HIS A 83 35.08 13.88 -18.87
N TYR A 84 34.90 13.29 -17.66
CA TYR A 84 33.93 12.25 -17.46
C TYR A 84 32.52 12.73 -17.78
N LYS A 85 32.14 13.92 -17.28
CA LYS A 85 30.79 14.48 -17.48
C LYS A 85 30.46 14.76 -18.94
N GLU A 86 31.43 15.24 -19.70
CA GLU A 86 31.30 15.50 -21.14
C GLU A 86 31.05 14.19 -21.90
N ILE A 87 31.95 13.19 -21.75
CA ILE A 87 31.82 11.90 -22.41
C ILE A 87 30.55 11.16 -21.97
N PHE A 88 30.22 11.20 -20.67
CA PHE A 88 28.99 10.56 -20.19
C PHE A 88 27.72 11.24 -20.74
N ALA A 89 27.72 12.54 -20.92
CA ALA A 89 26.62 13.29 -21.59
C ALA A 89 26.50 12.91 -23.07
N GLU A 90 27.63 12.68 -23.77
CA GLU A 90 27.63 12.15 -25.12
C GLU A 90 26.99 10.76 -25.18
N MET A 91 27.42 9.83 -24.31
CA MET A 91 26.80 8.48 -24.19
C MET A 91 25.29 8.54 -23.96
N GLN A 92 24.83 9.43 -23.05
CA GLN A 92 23.41 9.61 -22.81
C GLN A 92 22.66 10.21 -24.00
N SER A 93 23.31 11.04 -24.81
CA SER A 93 22.76 11.60 -26.02
C SER A 93 22.66 10.59 -27.16
N GLU A 94 23.63 9.67 -27.25
CA GLU A 94 23.63 8.58 -28.23
C GLU A 94 22.59 7.51 -27.92
N GLU A 95 22.34 7.26 -26.62
CA GLU A 95 21.37 6.26 -26.14
C GLU A 95 20.32 6.88 -25.22
N PRO A 96 19.45 7.78 -25.72
CA PRO A 96 18.50 8.54 -24.88
C PRO A 96 17.42 7.67 -24.23
N HIS A 97 17.21 6.46 -24.72
CA HIS A 97 16.27 5.50 -24.14
C HIS A 97 16.85 4.73 -22.95
N VAL A 98 18.19 4.71 -22.80
CA VAL A 98 18.88 3.96 -21.73
C VAL A 98 18.78 4.71 -20.39
N LYS A 99 18.28 4.02 -19.39
CA LYS A 99 18.24 4.50 -17.99
C LYS A 99 19.50 4.07 -17.27
N TRP A 100 20.36 5.04 -17.00
CA TRP A 100 21.67 4.79 -16.39
C TRP A 100 21.56 4.72 -14.84
N LEU A 101 21.78 3.53 -14.29
CA LEU A 101 21.81 3.30 -12.86
C LEU A 101 23.26 3.40 -12.34
N ASN A 102 23.44 3.89 -11.11
CA ASN A 102 24.71 3.74 -10.46
C ASN A 102 24.99 2.25 -10.16
N ARG A 103 26.25 1.90 -9.91
CA ARG A 103 26.65 0.50 -9.75
C ARG A 103 25.91 -0.21 -8.61
N SER A 104 25.72 0.47 -7.48
CA SER A 104 25.04 -0.13 -6.33
C SER A 104 23.57 -0.41 -6.61
N ASP A 105 22.88 0.49 -7.32
CA ASP A 105 21.47 0.31 -7.68
C ASP A 105 21.32 -0.76 -8.77
N TYR A 106 22.21 -0.79 -9.76
CA TYR A 106 22.19 -1.81 -10.80
C TYR A 106 22.38 -3.22 -10.20
N GLN A 107 23.41 -3.37 -9.34
CA GLN A 107 23.66 -4.65 -8.67
C GLN A 107 22.50 -5.05 -7.76
N MET A 108 21.95 -4.11 -6.98
CA MET A 108 20.78 -4.35 -6.15
C MET A 108 19.58 -4.86 -6.99
N VAL A 109 19.32 -4.25 -8.13
CA VAL A 109 18.23 -4.67 -9.04
C VAL A 109 18.45 -6.09 -9.53
N VAL A 110 19.65 -6.44 -9.96
CA VAL A 110 19.99 -7.81 -10.44
C VAL A 110 19.81 -8.84 -9.33
N GLU A 111 20.28 -8.56 -8.11
CA GLU A 111 20.14 -9.46 -6.96
C GLU A 111 18.67 -9.61 -6.53
N MET A 112 17.89 -8.53 -6.54
CA MET A 112 16.45 -8.57 -6.28
C MET A 112 15.71 -9.41 -7.31
N ALA A 113 16.04 -9.25 -8.60
CA ALA A 113 15.45 -10.02 -9.68
C ALA A 113 15.77 -11.53 -9.52
N GLY A 114 17.02 -11.87 -9.20
CA GLY A 114 17.42 -13.25 -8.90
C GLY A 114 16.58 -13.83 -7.75
N SER A 115 16.45 -13.11 -6.64
CA SER A 115 15.65 -13.55 -5.49
C SER A 115 14.15 -13.71 -5.84
N ALA A 116 13.61 -12.83 -6.69
CA ALA A 116 12.22 -12.96 -7.16
C ALA A 116 12.03 -14.21 -8.03
N LEU A 117 12.94 -14.45 -8.98
CA LEU A 117 12.89 -15.59 -9.88
C LEU A 117 13.09 -16.94 -9.17
N ASP A 118 13.81 -16.96 -8.05
CA ASP A 118 13.96 -18.15 -7.23
C ASP A 118 12.73 -18.46 -6.37
N HIS A 119 11.80 -17.50 -6.23
CA HIS A 119 10.60 -17.72 -5.43
C HIS A 119 9.66 -18.72 -6.12
N PRO A 120 9.22 -19.81 -5.44
CA PRO A 120 8.44 -20.90 -6.04
C PRO A 120 7.19 -20.43 -6.79
N ILE A 121 6.45 -19.48 -6.23
CA ILE A 121 5.22 -18.95 -6.83
C ILE A 121 5.51 -18.25 -8.18
N LEU A 122 6.52 -17.39 -8.24
CA LEU A 122 6.85 -16.71 -9.49
C LEU A 122 7.36 -17.72 -10.53
N LYS A 123 8.25 -18.62 -10.11
CA LYS A 123 8.81 -19.67 -10.97
C LYS A 123 7.74 -20.57 -11.57
N GLU A 124 6.74 -20.96 -10.77
CA GLU A 124 5.60 -21.76 -11.24
C GLU A 124 4.82 -21.02 -12.33
N HIS A 125 4.41 -19.78 -12.05
CA HIS A 125 3.53 -19.04 -12.95
C HIS A 125 4.26 -18.49 -14.17
N LEU A 126 5.51 -18.06 -14.04
CA LEU A 126 6.32 -17.59 -15.17
C LEU A 126 6.67 -18.76 -16.15
N GLY A 127 6.78 -19.97 -15.63
CA GLY A 127 7.02 -21.17 -16.44
C GLY A 127 5.81 -21.70 -17.22
N ARG A 128 4.62 -21.14 -17.04
CA ARG A 128 3.41 -21.56 -17.76
C ARG A 128 3.38 -20.92 -19.15
N THR A 129 3.09 -21.70 -20.16
CA THR A 129 3.07 -21.26 -21.57
C THR A 129 1.98 -20.23 -21.87
N GLU A 130 0.88 -20.24 -21.10
CA GLU A 130 -0.23 -19.30 -21.23
C GLU A 130 -0.06 -18.02 -20.41
N SER A 131 1.02 -17.90 -19.64
CA SER A 131 1.26 -16.72 -18.82
C SER A 131 1.62 -15.51 -19.67
N ILE A 132 1.06 -14.37 -19.29
CA ILE A 132 1.17 -13.10 -19.99
C ILE A 132 1.90 -12.12 -19.07
N VAL A 133 3.04 -11.64 -19.52
CA VAL A 133 3.84 -10.60 -18.86
C VAL A 133 3.43 -9.24 -19.42
N GLU A 134 3.25 -8.24 -18.54
CA GLU A 134 2.95 -6.85 -18.92
C GLU A 134 1.78 -6.70 -19.92
N GLY A 135 0.85 -7.65 -19.92
CA GLY A 135 -0.31 -7.64 -20.80
C GLY A 135 -1.31 -6.54 -20.41
N THR A 136 -1.73 -5.73 -21.36
CA THR A 136 -2.69 -4.64 -21.14
C THR A 136 -4.10 -5.09 -21.44
N ALA A 137 -5.03 -4.81 -20.55
CA ALA A 137 -6.46 -4.93 -20.82
C ALA A 137 -7.14 -3.56 -20.69
N TYR A 138 -8.08 -3.33 -21.61
CA TYR A 138 -8.97 -2.18 -21.58
C TYR A 138 -10.36 -2.65 -21.17
N PHE A 139 -11.04 -1.85 -20.35
CA PHE A 139 -12.38 -2.14 -19.88
C PHE A 139 -13.18 -0.84 -19.69
N GLU A 140 -14.48 -0.97 -19.56
CA GLU A 140 -15.35 0.15 -19.24
C GLU A 140 -15.91 -0.01 -17.82
N CYS A 141 -15.91 1.09 -17.06
CA CYS A 141 -16.44 1.15 -15.71
C CYS A 141 -17.14 2.50 -15.50
N GLU A 142 -18.43 2.49 -15.16
CA GLU A 142 -19.24 3.70 -14.94
C GLU A 142 -19.15 4.70 -16.13
N GLY A 143 -19.18 4.19 -17.37
CA GLY A 143 -19.07 5.01 -18.59
C GLY A 143 -17.66 5.56 -18.87
N VAL A 144 -16.64 5.13 -18.11
CA VAL A 144 -15.26 5.54 -18.29
C VAL A 144 -14.43 4.42 -18.91
N LYS A 145 -13.66 4.74 -19.95
CA LYS A 145 -12.64 3.83 -20.47
C LYS A 145 -11.47 3.75 -19.49
N CYS A 146 -11.16 2.54 -19.07
CA CYS A 146 -10.14 2.23 -18.08
C CYS A 146 -9.10 1.27 -18.64
N LYS A 147 -7.93 1.22 -18.01
CA LYS A 147 -6.86 0.30 -18.35
C LYS A 147 -6.25 -0.37 -17.14
N VAL A 148 -5.78 -1.61 -17.35
CA VAL A 148 -5.05 -2.39 -16.36
C VAL A 148 -3.90 -3.12 -17.06
N ARG A 149 -2.76 -3.22 -16.39
CA ARG A 149 -1.59 -3.99 -16.84
C ARG A 149 -0.99 -4.71 -15.63
N PRO A 150 -1.32 -5.99 -15.43
CA PRO A 150 -0.66 -6.81 -14.43
C PRO A 150 0.78 -7.15 -14.85
N ASP A 151 1.69 -7.22 -13.90
CA ASP A 151 3.07 -7.62 -14.11
C ASP A 151 3.13 -9.04 -14.72
N LEU A 152 2.35 -9.97 -14.14
CA LEU A 152 2.18 -11.32 -14.65
C LEU A 152 0.74 -11.79 -14.44
N TYR A 153 0.10 -12.29 -15.50
CA TYR A 153 -1.21 -12.94 -15.42
C TYR A 153 -1.14 -14.33 -16.02
N SER A 154 -1.61 -15.34 -15.27
CA SER A 154 -1.75 -16.73 -15.73
C SER A 154 -3.23 -17.06 -15.92
N PRO A 155 -3.78 -16.93 -17.14
CA PRO A 155 -5.22 -17.10 -17.39
C PRO A 155 -5.76 -18.47 -17.00
N GLY A 156 -5.03 -19.54 -17.30
CA GLY A 156 -5.41 -20.91 -16.97
C GLY A 156 -5.54 -21.19 -15.46
N ALA A 157 -4.72 -20.50 -14.66
CA ALA A 157 -4.79 -20.56 -13.19
C ALA A 157 -5.68 -19.47 -12.59
N GLY A 158 -6.02 -18.41 -13.34
CA GLY A 158 -6.71 -17.23 -12.89
C GLY A 158 -5.90 -16.41 -11.89
N VAL A 159 -4.56 -16.46 -11.96
CA VAL A 159 -3.66 -15.84 -10.98
C VAL A 159 -2.99 -14.62 -11.56
N VAL A 160 -3.07 -13.51 -10.84
CA VAL A 160 -2.30 -12.28 -11.07
C VAL A 160 -1.16 -12.25 -10.04
N ILE A 161 0.06 -11.99 -10.50
CA ILE A 161 1.21 -11.72 -9.64
C ILE A 161 1.69 -10.31 -9.93
N ASP A 162 1.98 -9.57 -8.85
CA ASP A 162 2.47 -8.19 -8.90
C ASP A 162 3.73 -8.09 -8.02
N LEU A 163 4.81 -7.65 -8.61
CA LEU A 163 6.10 -7.52 -7.97
C LEU A 163 6.17 -6.22 -7.16
N LYS A 164 6.69 -6.28 -5.95
CA LYS A 164 6.87 -5.09 -5.12
C LYS A 164 8.26 -5.04 -4.50
N SER A 165 9.03 -4.03 -4.88
CA SER A 165 10.26 -3.72 -4.17
C SER A 165 9.95 -2.99 -2.85
N THR A 166 10.45 -3.47 -1.73
CA THR A 166 10.14 -2.93 -0.39
C THR A 166 11.40 -2.78 0.47
N MET A 167 11.30 -1.99 1.53
CA MET A 167 12.35 -1.90 2.56
C MET A 167 12.19 -2.98 3.64
N ASP A 168 11.01 -3.56 3.78
CA ASP A 168 10.66 -4.55 4.80
C ASP A 168 9.57 -5.46 4.22
N ALA A 169 9.93 -6.68 3.86
CA ALA A 169 9.02 -7.70 3.33
C ALA A 169 8.33 -8.51 4.42
N SER A 170 8.58 -8.26 5.71
CA SER A 170 7.82 -8.90 6.79
C SER A 170 6.33 -8.58 6.66
N GLU A 171 5.46 -9.44 7.20
CA GLU A 171 4.01 -9.23 7.20
C GLU A 171 3.64 -7.84 7.72
N ARG A 172 4.26 -7.41 8.82
CA ARG A 172 4.02 -6.09 9.42
C ARG A 172 4.52 -4.93 8.53
N GLY A 173 5.70 -5.06 7.95
CA GLY A 173 6.30 -4.07 7.06
C GLY A 173 5.49 -3.93 5.79
N PHE A 174 5.15 -5.05 5.15
CA PHE A 174 4.37 -5.05 3.94
C PHE A 174 2.93 -4.56 4.15
N ALA A 175 2.26 -4.94 5.24
CA ALA A 175 0.94 -4.41 5.59
C ALA A 175 0.93 -2.88 5.76
N LYS A 176 2.05 -2.27 6.21
CA LYS A 176 2.21 -0.82 6.22
C LYS A 176 2.28 -0.25 4.81
N SER A 177 3.04 -0.88 3.92
CA SER A 177 3.15 -0.50 2.51
C SER A 177 1.81 -0.63 1.78
N VAL A 178 1.04 -1.72 2.03
CA VAL A 178 -0.32 -1.91 1.47
C VAL A 178 -1.22 -0.73 1.80
N ARG A 179 -1.21 -0.25 3.04
CA ARG A 179 -2.01 0.92 3.45
C ARG A 179 -1.50 2.23 2.86
N GLN A 180 -0.19 2.43 2.88
CA GLN A 180 0.44 3.67 2.45
C GLN A 180 0.26 3.93 0.94
N PHE A 181 0.40 2.89 0.12
CA PHE A 181 0.39 2.99 -1.33
C PHE A 181 -0.93 2.54 -1.98
N GLY A 182 -1.95 2.22 -1.17
CA GLY A 182 -3.24 1.78 -1.68
C GLY A 182 -3.19 0.46 -2.46
N TYR A 183 -2.35 -0.49 -2.03
CA TYR A 183 -2.22 -1.76 -2.76
C TYR A 183 -3.49 -2.61 -2.70
N SER A 184 -4.30 -2.50 -1.65
CA SER A 184 -5.61 -3.16 -1.63
C SER A 184 -6.55 -2.63 -2.71
N PHE A 185 -6.49 -1.33 -3.03
CA PHE A 185 -7.20 -0.76 -4.18
C PHE A 185 -6.65 -1.28 -5.51
N GLN A 186 -5.34 -1.49 -5.61
CA GLN A 186 -4.72 -2.10 -6.80
C GLN A 186 -5.25 -3.51 -7.05
N VAL A 187 -5.37 -4.34 -5.99
CA VAL A 187 -5.94 -5.70 -6.12
C VAL A 187 -7.36 -5.64 -6.69
N ALA A 188 -8.21 -4.79 -6.15
CA ALA A 188 -9.59 -4.63 -6.63
C ALA A 188 -9.62 -4.13 -8.09
N TRP A 189 -8.84 -3.10 -8.42
CA TRP A 189 -8.76 -2.55 -9.77
C TRP A 189 -8.32 -3.61 -10.79
N TYR A 190 -7.35 -4.45 -10.45
CA TYR A 190 -6.79 -5.45 -11.36
C TYR A 190 -7.73 -6.62 -11.55
N LEU A 191 -8.26 -7.18 -10.45
CA LEU A 191 -9.19 -8.31 -10.54
C LEU A 191 -10.49 -7.91 -11.23
N GLU A 192 -11.08 -6.79 -10.84
CA GLU A 192 -12.33 -6.33 -11.42
C GLU A 192 -12.13 -5.82 -12.85
N GLY A 193 -11.06 -5.09 -13.14
CA GLY A 193 -10.73 -4.62 -14.49
C GLY A 193 -10.52 -5.76 -15.47
N LEU A 194 -9.79 -6.80 -15.09
CA LEU A 194 -9.63 -8.01 -15.90
C LEU A 194 -10.97 -8.73 -16.11
N ARG A 195 -11.82 -8.83 -15.05
CA ARG A 195 -13.15 -9.42 -15.16
C ARG A 195 -14.04 -8.65 -16.14
N LEU A 196 -14.04 -7.33 -16.08
CA LEU A 196 -14.79 -6.46 -17.00
C LEU A 196 -14.24 -6.54 -18.44
N ALA A 197 -12.94 -6.83 -18.61
CA ALA A 197 -12.31 -7.10 -19.89
C ALA A 197 -12.61 -8.52 -20.44
N GLY A 198 -13.38 -9.35 -19.71
CA GLY A 198 -13.78 -10.70 -20.12
C GLY A 198 -12.84 -11.82 -19.67
N GLU A 199 -11.84 -11.50 -18.83
CA GLU A 199 -10.94 -12.49 -18.23
C GLU A 199 -11.56 -13.09 -16.94
N LYS A 200 -10.93 -14.13 -16.39
CA LYS A 200 -11.42 -14.84 -15.20
C LYS A 200 -10.38 -14.89 -14.08
N PRO A 201 -9.89 -13.73 -13.60
CA PRO A 201 -8.98 -13.73 -12.47
C PRO A 201 -9.72 -14.15 -11.19
N ASN A 202 -9.06 -14.93 -10.35
CA ASN A 202 -9.60 -15.37 -9.06
C ASN A 202 -8.67 -15.09 -7.89
N THR A 203 -7.38 -14.87 -8.17
CA THR A 203 -6.36 -14.69 -7.14
C THR A 203 -5.40 -13.58 -7.55
N PHE A 204 -5.08 -12.73 -6.58
CA PHE A 204 -4.03 -11.73 -6.73
C PHE A 204 -2.97 -11.96 -5.64
N ILE A 205 -1.71 -12.01 -6.04
CA ILE A 205 -0.56 -12.23 -5.17
C ILE A 205 0.43 -11.09 -5.35
N PHE A 206 0.78 -10.43 -4.26
CA PHE A 206 1.97 -9.59 -4.21
C PHE A 206 3.18 -10.46 -3.93
N LEU A 207 4.22 -10.33 -4.72
CA LEU A 207 5.54 -10.84 -4.39
C LEU A 207 6.44 -9.67 -3.97
N ALA A 208 6.61 -9.51 -2.67
CA ALA A 208 7.43 -8.47 -2.08
C ALA A 208 8.89 -8.93 -2.02
N VAL A 209 9.83 -8.08 -2.45
CA VAL A 209 11.27 -8.32 -2.44
C VAL A 209 11.96 -7.16 -1.72
N GLU A 210 12.80 -7.46 -0.75
CA GLU A 210 13.56 -6.43 -0.01
C GLU A 210 14.67 -5.83 -0.86
N LYS A 211 14.86 -4.49 -0.72
CA LYS A 211 15.94 -3.73 -1.38
C LYS A 211 17.31 -3.89 -0.70
N LYS A 212 17.42 -4.72 0.34
CA LYS A 212 18.65 -4.93 1.09
C LYS A 212 18.99 -6.42 1.15
N ALA A 213 20.28 -6.73 1.07
CA ALA A 213 20.76 -8.08 1.27
C ALA A 213 20.25 -8.66 2.60
N PRO A 214 19.84 -9.92 2.63
CA PRO A 214 19.95 -10.91 1.56
C PRO A 214 18.76 -10.94 0.57
N TYR A 215 18.07 -9.81 0.33
CA TYR A 215 16.96 -9.63 -0.62
C TYR A 215 15.80 -10.61 -0.40
N LEU A 216 15.35 -10.69 0.85
CA LEU A 216 14.29 -11.60 1.26
C LEU A 216 13.00 -11.36 0.49
N THR A 217 12.31 -12.45 0.19
CA THR A 217 11.04 -12.45 -0.53
C THR A 217 9.91 -12.94 0.34
N ALA A 218 8.70 -12.40 0.13
CA ALA A 218 7.49 -12.90 0.77
C ALA A 218 6.27 -12.67 -0.14
N ALA A 219 5.34 -13.63 -0.15
CA ALA A 219 4.13 -13.56 -0.96
C ALA A 219 2.90 -13.28 -0.09
N TYR A 220 2.05 -12.34 -0.55
CA TYR A 220 0.89 -11.87 0.20
C TYR A 220 -0.38 -11.79 -0.64
N LYS A 221 -1.52 -12.03 0.01
CA LYS A 221 -2.86 -11.78 -0.53
C LYS A 221 -3.60 -10.80 0.35
N VAL A 222 -4.52 -10.05 -0.24
CA VAL A 222 -5.47 -9.21 0.49
C VAL A 222 -6.73 -10.04 0.79
N SER A 223 -7.38 -9.77 1.92
CA SER A 223 -8.62 -10.48 2.30
C SER A 223 -9.77 -10.16 1.34
N ALA A 224 -10.69 -11.12 1.15
CA ALA A 224 -11.85 -10.93 0.28
C ALA A 224 -12.72 -9.73 0.71
N ALA A 225 -12.91 -9.53 2.01
CA ALA A 225 -13.67 -8.39 2.54
C ALA A 225 -13.03 -7.03 2.19
N GLU A 226 -11.69 -6.94 2.24
CA GLU A 226 -11.00 -5.72 1.84
C GLU A 226 -11.04 -5.52 0.31
N ILE A 227 -10.96 -6.59 -0.48
CA ILE A 227 -11.10 -6.52 -1.94
C ILE A 227 -12.51 -5.99 -2.30
N GLU A 228 -13.57 -6.53 -1.70
CA GLU A 228 -14.94 -6.08 -1.91
C GLU A 228 -15.11 -4.59 -1.59
N LYS A 229 -14.63 -4.15 -0.44
CA LYS A 229 -14.63 -2.74 -0.04
C LYS A 229 -13.92 -1.85 -1.08
N GLN A 230 -12.76 -2.27 -1.57
CA GLN A 230 -11.98 -1.51 -2.54
C GLN A 230 -12.58 -1.56 -3.95
N THR A 231 -13.31 -2.61 -4.30
CA THR A 231 -14.10 -2.67 -5.53
C THR A 231 -15.19 -1.59 -5.53
N HIS A 232 -15.90 -1.40 -4.42
CA HIS A 232 -16.86 -0.29 -4.31
C HIS A 232 -16.16 1.08 -4.43
N ALA A 233 -14.95 1.24 -3.89
CA ALA A 233 -14.19 2.45 -4.04
C ALA A 233 -13.75 2.69 -5.50
N MET A 234 -13.42 1.63 -6.25
CA MET A 234 -13.13 1.70 -7.68
C MET A 234 -14.30 2.26 -8.48
N TYR A 235 -15.52 1.73 -8.29
CA TYR A 235 -16.72 2.22 -8.97
C TYR A 235 -16.99 3.69 -8.64
N LYS A 236 -16.82 4.10 -7.37
CA LYS A 236 -16.93 5.52 -6.98
C LYS A 236 -15.91 6.41 -7.68
N ALA A 237 -14.66 5.97 -7.81
CA ALA A 237 -13.64 6.74 -8.52
C ALA A 237 -13.97 6.89 -10.00
N CYS A 238 -14.47 5.83 -10.65
CA CYS A 238 -14.89 5.87 -12.05
C CYS A 238 -16.10 6.81 -12.24
N ALA A 239 -17.13 6.71 -11.39
CA ALA A 239 -18.29 7.60 -11.44
C ALA A 239 -17.90 9.07 -11.24
N LEU A 240 -17.07 9.38 -10.25
CA LEU A 240 -16.55 10.73 -10.02
C LEU A 240 -15.77 11.27 -11.22
N TRP A 241 -14.92 10.43 -11.83
CA TRP A 241 -14.19 10.83 -13.02
C TRP A 241 -15.12 11.10 -14.21
N ASN A 242 -16.12 10.25 -14.42
CA ASN A 242 -17.13 10.46 -15.46
C ASN A 242 -17.89 11.78 -15.28
N GLU A 243 -18.29 12.08 -14.04
CA GLU A 243 -18.95 13.35 -13.71
C GLU A 243 -18.06 14.56 -14.04
N CYS A 244 -16.78 14.52 -13.63
CA CYS A 244 -15.83 15.58 -13.91
C CYS A 244 -15.61 15.79 -15.42
N VAL A 245 -15.45 14.71 -16.17
CA VAL A 245 -15.24 14.77 -17.64
C VAL A 245 -16.49 15.26 -18.34
N SER A 246 -17.67 14.79 -17.97
CA SER A 246 -18.95 15.12 -18.60
C SER A 246 -19.35 16.56 -18.34
N SER A 247 -19.13 17.07 -17.13
CA SER A 247 -19.45 18.44 -16.74
C SER A 247 -18.37 19.47 -17.11
N GLY A 248 -17.14 19.00 -17.34
CA GLY A 248 -15.97 19.87 -17.48
C GLY A 248 -15.53 20.53 -16.16
N VAL A 249 -16.18 20.20 -15.04
CA VAL A 249 -15.91 20.77 -13.71
C VAL A 249 -15.08 19.80 -12.90
N TYR A 250 -13.92 20.24 -12.42
CA TYR A 250 -13.00 19.46 -11.58
C TYR A 250 -12.89 20.13 -10.20
N PRO A 251 -13.67 19.71 -9.20
CA PRO A 251 -13.68 20.36 -7.90
C PRO A 251 -12.32 20.28 -7.19
N GLY A 252 -11.96 21.39 -6.53
CA GLY A 252 -10.84 21.46 -5.60
C GLY A 252 -11.23 20.99 -4.19
N TYR A 253 -10.58 21.57 -3.19
CA TYR A 253 -11.04 21.48 -1.81
C TYR A 253 -12.26 22.40 -1.62
N THR A 254 -12.94 22.27 -0.49
CA THR A 254 -14.11 23.11 -0.17
C THR A 254 -13.76 24.60 -0.16
N ASP A 255 -14.68 25.45 -0.66
CA ASP A 255 -14.60 26.90 -0.54
C ASP A 255 -15.12 27.40 0.82
N GLU A 256 -15.68 26.52 1.64
CA GLU A 256 -16.19 26.85 2.96
C GLU A 256 -15.07 26.76 4.00
N VAL A 257 -15.20 27.59 5.05
CA VAL A 257 -14.31 27.50 6.21
C VAL A 257 -14.58 26.20 6.96
N THR A 258 -13.64 25.27 6.87
CA THR A 258 -13.72 23.99 7.57
C THR A 258 -12.88 24.02 8.83
N GLN A 259 -13.48 23.65 9.96
CA GLN A 259 -12.72 23.47 11.19
C GLN A 259 -11.79 22.27 11.06
N VAL A 260 -10.49 22.52 11.19
CA VAL A 260 -9.47 21.47 11.24
C VAL A 260 -9.31 21.04 12.70
N ASP A 261 -9.73 19.83 13.00
CA ASP A 261 -9.39 19.20 14.26
C ASP A 261 -7.94 18.67 14.16
N VAL A 262 -7.02 19.36 14.81
CA VAL A 262 -5.60 18.97 14.84
C VAL A 262 -5.38 17.65 15.55
N ASP A 263 -6.35 17.18 16.35
CA ASP A 263 -6.34 15.87 17.01
C ASP A 263 -6.80 14.72 16.08
N LEU A 264 -7.28 15.01 14.87
CA LEU A 264 -7.63 13.95 13.88
C LEU A 264 -6.48 12.98 13.59
N ARG A 265 -5.22 13.44 13.65
CA ARG A 265 -4.05 12.54 13.56
C ARG A 265 -3.83 11.72 14.82
N VAL A 266 -4.28 12.21 15.94
CA VAL A 266 -4.24 11.54 17.24
C VAL A 266 -5.36 10.50 17.30
N ASN A 267 -6.57 10.82 16.81
CA ASN A 267 -7.74 9.94 16.82
C ASN A 267 -7.65 8.78 15.82
N LEU A 268 -7.06 8.97 14.63
CA LEU A 268 -6.83 7.88 13.68
C LEU A 268 -5.68 6.92 14.09
N LYS A 269 -4.83 7.33 15.04
CA LYS A 269 -3.75 6.51 15.60
C LYS A 269 -3.93 6.11 17.05
N ARG A 270 -4.92 6.66 17.80
CA ARG A 270 -5.04 6.52 19.25
C ARG A 270 -6.45 6.17 19.72
N ASN A 271 -7.00 5.08 19.25
CA ASN A 271 -7.91 4.34 20.13
C ASN A 271 -7.15 3.61 21.25
N ARG A 272 -5.83 3.81 21.38
CA ARG A 272 -4.96 3.11 22.32
C ARG A 272 -4.01 4.07 23.01
N LEU A 273 -3.96 3.99 24.33
CA LEU A 273 -3.14 4.81 25.20
C LEU A 273 -2.25 3.93 26.08
N THR A 274 -1.10 4.46 26.50
CA THR A 274 -0.31 3.86 27.59
C THR A 274 -1.05 4.00 28.93
N ILE A 275 -0.64 3.26 29.94
CA ILE A 275 -1.23 3.37 31.30
C ILE A 275 -1.15 4.79 31.83
N LYS A 276 -0.07 5.52 31.54
CA LYS A 276 0.09 6.92 31.97
C LYS A 276 -0.96 7.81 31.28
N GLU A 277 -1.06 7.73 29.97
CA GLU A 277 -2.01 8.50 29.18
C GLU A 277 -3.47 8.11 29.48
N MET A 278 -3.76 6.82 29.78
CA MET A 278 -5.07 6.36 30.25
C MET A 278 -5.46 7.00 31.59
N ALA A 279 -4.53 7.05 32.54
CA ALA A 279 -4.76 7.66 33.84
C ALA A 279 -5.08 9.15 33.69
N GLU A 280 -4.36 9.86 32.84
CA GLU A 280 -4.59 11.27 32.49
C GLU A 280 -5.94 11.45 31.76
N HIS A 281 -6.24 10.61 30.77
CA HIS A 281 -7.47 10.68 29.96
C HIS A 281 -8.75 10.49 30.80
N PHE A 282 -8.74 9.55 31.76
CA PHE A 282 -9.88 9.26 32.61
C PHE A 282 -9.86 10.03 33.95
N GLY A 283 -8.84 10.84 34.21
CA GLY A 283 -8.71 11.59 35.45
C GLY A 283 -8.55 10.70 36.68
N VAL A 284 -7.89 9.54 36.57
CA VAL A 284 -7.74 8.55 37.64
C VAL A 284 -6.26 8.23 37.92
N SER A 285 -5.97 7.57 39.04
CA SER A 285 -4.60 7.15 39.33
C SER A 285 -4.16 5.96 38.46
N ARG A 286 -2.85 5.82 38.22
CA ARG A 286 -2.29 4.64 37.51
C ARG A 286 -2.59 3.34 38.27
N SER A 287 -2.58 3.37 39.62
CA SER A 287 -2.91 2.20 40.41
C SER A 287 -4.37 1.75 40.20
N PHE A 288 -5.27 2.68 39.96
CA PHE A 288 -6.64 2.36 39.59
C PHE A 288 -6.72 1.68 38.21
N ILE A 289 -6.00 2.18 37.22
CA ILE A 289 -5.90 1.50 35.92
C ILE A 289 -5.36 0.07 36.05
N TYR A 290 -4.30 -0.13 36.84
CA TYR A 290 -3.77 -1.48 37.09
C TYR A 290 -4.81 -2.40 37.78
N SER A 291 -5.62 -1.87 38.70
CA SER A 291 -6.69 -2.67 39.35
C SER A 291 -7.79 -3.10 38.36
N ILE A 292 -8.06 -2.29 37.33
CA ILE A 292 -8.96 -2.66 36.24
C ILE A 292 -8.34 -3.75 35.37
N LEU A 293 -7.10 -3.57 34.93
CA LEU A 293 -6.39 -4.52 34.08
C LEU A 293 -6.22 -5.90 34.72
N ASN A 294 -6.11 -5.95 36.04
CA ASN A 294 -6.04 -7.21 36.82
C ASN A 294 -7.37 -7.95 36.91
N GLN A 295 -8.49 -7.31 36.67
CA GLN A 295 -9.83 -7.90 36.81
C GLN A 295 -10.57 -8.08 35.52
N PHE A 296 -10.23 -7.29 34.49
CA PHE A 296 -10.92 -7.28 33.21
C PHE A 296 -9.92 -7.39 32.07
N LYS A 297 -10.32 -8.14 31.03
CA LYS A 297 -9.54 -8.25 29.81
C LYS A 297 -9.72 -6.97 29.00
N VAL A 298 -8.65 -6.19 28.84
CA VAL A 298 -8.59 -5.01 27.99
C VAL A 298 -7.62 -5.32 26.86
N ASP A 299 -8.04 -5.11 25.61
CA ASP A 299 -7.17 -5.37 24.46
C ASP A 299 -5.95 -4.46 24.50
N CYS A 300 -4.78 -5.03 24.27
CA CYS A 300 -3.53 -4.31 24.27
C CYS A 300 -2.63 -4.75 23.13
N GLN A 301 -1.88 -3.80 22.60
CA GLN A 301 -0.86 -4.02 21.56
C GLN A 301 0.45 -3.35 21.95
N PHE A 302 1.57 -3.89 21.44
CA PHE A 302 2.86 -3.23 21.56
C PHE A 302 3.06 -2.27 20.36
N VAL A 303 3.43 -1.03 20.67
CA VAL A 303 3.85 -0.03 19.67
C VAL A 303 5.28 0.36 20.02
N GLY A 304 6.24 -0.18 19.26
CA GLY A 304 7.65 -0.18 19.68
C GLY A 304 7.81 -0.93 21.01
N ASN A 305 8.48 -0.33 21.98
CA ASN A 305 8.69 -0.91 23.32
C ASN A 305 7.57 -0.54 24.32
N ARG A 306 6.47 0.07 23.87
CA ARG A 306 5.39 0.52 24.76
C ARG A 306 4.15 -0.32 24.58
N ARG A 307 3.57 -0.78 25.70
CA ARG A 307 2.26 -1.42 25.72
C ARG A 307 1.16 -0.35 25.67
N MET A 308 0.25 -0.49 24.71
CA MET A 308 -0.86 0.42 24.43
C MET A 308 -2.18 -0.32 24.62
N TYR A 309 -3.14 0.27 25.32
CA TYR A 309 -4.44 -0.31 25.65
C TYR A 309 -5.55 0.43 24.91
N ASP A 310 -6.59 -0.30 24.50
CA ASP A 310 -7.75 0.28 23.82
C ASP A 310 -8.59 1.13 24.80
N ILE A 311 -8.97 2.35 24.35
CA ILE A 311 -9.72 3.31 25.18
C ILE A 311 -11.14 2.85 25.42
N ALA A 312 -11.82 2.31 24.41
CA ALA A 312 -13.21 1.87 24.51
C ALA A 312 -13.33 0.64 25.43
N ASP A 313 -12.40 -0.31 25.28
CA ASP A 313 -12.33 -1.48 26.15
C ASP A 313 -12.04 -1.09 27.59
N MET A 314 -11.14 -0.12 27.83
CA MET A 314 -10.84 0.40 29.16
C MET A 314 -12.06 1.08 29.78
N ALA A 315 -12.77 1.92 29.03
CA ALA A 315 -14.00 2.57 29.50
C ALA A 315 -15.09 1.55 29.89
N SER A 316 -15.26 0.50 29.08
CA SER A 316 -16.17 -0.62 29.37
C SER A 316 -15.77 -1.37 30.63
N ALA A 317 -14.49 -1.71 30.79
CA ALA A 317 -13.95 -2.38 31.95
C ALA A 317 -14.11 -1.54 33.24
N MET A 318 -13.88 -0.23 33.16
CA MET A 318 -14.12 0.71 34.28
C MET A 318 -15.60 0.76 34.69
N LYS A 319 -16.52 0.76 33.73
CA LYS A 319 -17.96 0.70 34.00
C LYS A 319 -18.34 -0.59 34.72
N GLN A 320 -17.84 -1.73 34.28
CA GLN A 320 -18.06 -3.04 34.90
C GLN A 320 -17.47 -3.09 36.32
N TYR A 321 -16.25 -2.57 36.50
CA TYR A 321 -15.60 -2.47 37.82
C TYR A 321 -16.46 -1.67 38.82
N ASN A 322 -16.95 -0.51 38.43
CA ASN A 322 -17.79 0.35 39.28
C ASN A 322 -19.12 -0.34 39.61
N THR A 323 -19.76 -1.02 38.63
CA THR A 323 -20.98 -1.79 38.87
C THR A 323 -20.76 -2.91 39.89
N LYS A 324 -19.68 -3.67 39.76
CA LYS A 324 -19.29 -4.74 40.66
C LYS A 324 -19.04 -4.22 42.08
N LYS A 325 -18.33 -3.10 42.20
CA LYS A 325 -18.09 -2.46 43.51
C LYS A 325 -19.36 -2.01 44.20
N VAL A 326 -20.31 -1.45 43.47
CA VAL A 326 -21.63 -1.05 43.99
C VAL A 326 -22.41 -2.29 44.46
N GLN A 327 -22.39 -3.38 43.68
CA GLN A 327 -23.04 -4.64 44.08
C GLN A 327 -22.43 -5.22 45.37
N GLU A 328 -21.10 -5.36 45.43
CA GLU A 328 -20.39 -5.82 46.62
C GLU A 328 -20.70 -4.95 47.87
N HIS A 329 -20.77 -3.64 47.69
CA HIS A 329 -21.14 -2.72 48.78
C HIS A 329 -22.57 -2.98 49.28
N ASN A 330 -23.53 -3.14 48.35
CA ASN A 330 -24.92 -3.41 48.68
C ASN A 330 -25.09 -4.78 49.36
N GLU A 331 -24.38 -5.82 48.94
CA GLU A 331 -24.38 -7.13 49.60
C GLU A 331 -23.81 -7.07 51.01
N ARG A 332 -22.68 -6.35 51.18
CA ARG A 332 -22.11 -6.14 52.55
C ARG A 332 -23.09 -5.39 53.45
N LYS A 333 -23.80 -4.42 52.91
CA LYS A 333 -24.82 -3.66 53.65
C LYS A 333 -26.03 -4.54 54.04
N LYS A 334 -26.44 -5.43 53.11
CA LYS A 334 -27.51 -6.42 53.35
C LYS A 334 -27.10 -7.44 54.42
N LYS A 335 -25.89 -8.01 54.34
CA LYS A 335 -25.34 -8.92 55.36
C LYS A 335 -25.26 -8.28 56.75
N ARG A 336 -24.81 -7.02 56.85
CA ARG A 336 -24.76 -6.28 58.10
C ARG A 336 -26.15 -6.00 58.68
N ARG A 337 -27.17 -5.79 57.83
CA ARG A 337 -28.57 -5.64 58.28
C ARG A 337 -29.15 -6.96 58.83
N LEU A 338 -28.92 -8.08 58.13
CA LEU A 338 -29.35 -9.40 58.59
C LEU A 338 -28.72 -9.77 59.94
N ALA A 339 -27.40 -9.63 60.09
CA ALA A 339 -26.71 -9.91 61.32
C ALA A 339 -27.14 -9.03 62.51
N ARG A 340 -27.65 -7.80 62.26
CA ARG A 340 -28.22 -6.94 63.33
C ARG A 340 -29.64 -7.36 63.74
N ASN A 341 -30.38 -8.04 62.83
CA ASN A 341 -31.74 -8.51 63.14
C ASN A 341 -31.74 -9.89 63.85
N GLU A 342 -30.66 -10.66 63.72
CA GLU A 342 -30.49 -11.95 64.44
C GLU A 342 -30.02 -11.77 65.90
N HIS A 343 -29.58 -10.58 66.27
CA HIS A 343 -29.18 -10.24 67.64
C HIS A 343 -30.17 -9.36 68.33
N ARG A 344 -31.40 -9.26 67.79
CA ARG A 344 -32.58 -8.71 68.47
C ARG A 344 -33.64 -9.80 68.71
#